data_335eb5bd8f1cc70b2b11492969ba9e90
#
_entry.id   335eb5bd8f1cc70b2b11492969ba9e90
#
_cell.length_a   1.000
_cell.length_b   1.000
_cell.length_c   1.000
_cell.angle_alpha   90.00
_cell.angle_beta   90.00
_cell.angle_gamma   90.00
#
_symmetry.space_group_name_H-M   'P 1'
#
loop_
_entity.id
_entity.type
_entity.pdbx_description
1 polymer ?
#
loop_
_entity_poly.entity_id
_entity_poly.type
_entity_poly.pdbx_seq_one_letter_code
_entity_poly.pdbx_strand_id
1 'polypeptide(L)'
;MQSHFNLPLLLLSINLLLISVPGHTSSEQPRALSAYGTLTFTNPSPNITRVTINNGPVNYVNQLMVDDLLEFITPLQNVTESTPKVVIFDSSNPNFYIGQIDMTSLEAPITAQKKQLGADYVAFTQLLQNITSTIFIAEVDGLAIGAGNEIIAQMDMRFVGPGARTVSFEEALGLVAGGGGQTFLGAIIGKAKAMEYLLSAKSFDGPTGEALGLFNKYYDDSQTLTDSVLQLAQRIALFPRVALNETKSVLSYLNPPSNAFNLDFNTFYEIEQFPEEQANVQKFIELSDNQTANNFELGLGESIMALYGLWNGSVFG
;
A
#
# COMPACT_ATOMS: atom_id res chain seq x y z
N MET A 1 -26.50 -50.56 8.50
CA MET A 1 -27.18 -49.29 8.25
C MET A 1 -26.11 -48.23 7.99
N GLN A 2 -25.73 -48.04 6.72
CA GLN A 2 -24.81 -47.01 6.29
C GLN A 2 -25.67 -45.88 5.72
N SER A 3 -25.65 -44.71 6.36
CA SER A 3 -26.27 -43.51 5.84
C SER A 3 -25.25 -42.74 5.01
N HIS A 4 -25.43 -42.77 3.70
CA HIS A 4 -24.69 -41.91 2.78
C HIS A 4 -25.25 -40.49 2.84
N PHE A 5 -24.47 -39.55 3.34
CA PHE A 5 -24.72 -38.12 3.15
C PHE A 5 -24.20 -37.72 1.76
N ASN A 6 -25.11 -37.51 0.83
CA ASN A 6 -24.83 -36.87 -0.46
C ASN A 6 -24.83 -35.35 -0.23
N LEU A 7 -23.66 -34.72 -0.24
CA LEU A 7 -23.53 -33.28 -0.43
C LEU A 7 -23.60 -33.00 -1.95
N PRO A 8 -24.48 -32.11 -2.41
CA PRO A 8 -24.41 -31.66 -3.81
C PRO A 8 -23.16 -30.80 -4.01
N LEU A 9 -22.32 -31.21 -4.97
CA LEU A 9 -21.28 -30.35 -5.52
C LEU A 9 -21.96 -29.15 -6.19
N LEU A 10 -21.93 -28.01 -5.54
CA LEU A 10 -22.20 -26.74 -6.18
C LEU A 10 -20.95 -26.39 -7.01
N LEU A 11 -21.03 -26.67 -8.31
CA LEU A 11 -20.10 -26.14 -9.29
C LEU A 11 -20.33 -24.63 -9.38
N LEU A 12 -19.61 -23.85 -8.58
CA LEU A 12 -19.47 -22.42 -8.81
C LEU A 12 -18.65 -22.26 -10.10
N SER A 13 -19.33 -21.94 -11.18
CA SER A 13 -18.70 -21.43 -12.39
C SER A 13 -18.10 -20.06 -12.04
N ILE A 14 -16.79 -20.03 -11.76
CA ILE A 14 -16.03 -18.78 -11.63
C ILE A 14 -16.01 -18.15 -13.04
N ASN A 15 -16.90 -17.22 -13.27
CA ASN A 15 -16.76 -16.29 -14.38
C ASN A 15 -15.56 -15.39 -14.07
N LEU A 16 -14.41 -15.73 -14.66
CA LEU A 16 -13.24 -14.86 -14.67
C LEU A 16 -13.65 -13.60 -15.43
N LEU A 17 -14.11 -12.59 -14.70
CA LEU A 17 -14.23 -11.25 -15.24
C LEU A 17 -12.81 -10.74 -15.46
N LEU A 18 -12.29 -10.91 -16.66
CA LEU A 18 -11.13 -10.16 -17.12
C LEU A 18 -11.56 -8.70 -17.09
N ILE A 19 -11.21 -7.99 -16.01
CA ILE A 19 -11.32 -6.53 -15.97
C ILE A 19 -10.30 -6.03 -17.00
N SER A 20 -10.74 -5.82 -18.22
CA SER A 20 -10.00 -5.00 -19.18
C SER A 20 -10.03 -3.58 -18.59
N VAL A 21 -8.92 -3.14 -18.02
CA VAL A 21 -8.74 -1.73 -17.65
C VAL A 21 -9.05 -0.92 -18.93
N PRO A 22 -10.06 -0.05 -18.93
CA PRO A 22 -10.29 0.83 -20.06
C PRO A 22 -9.00 1.61 -20.25
N GLY A 23 -8.39 1.52 -21.44
CA GLY A 23 -7.20 2.28 -21.72
C GLY A 23 -7.50 3.76 -21.49
N HIS A 24 -6.88 4.33 -20.47
CA HIS A 24 -6.90 5.76 -20.20
C HIS A 24 -6.12 6.41 -21.35
N THR A 25 -6.80 6.72 -22.43
CA THR A 25 -6.24 7.51 -23.55
C THR A 25 -6.38 8.97 -23.19
N SER A 26 -5.63 9.46 -22.21
CA SER A 26 -5.48 10.89 -22.04
C SER A 26 -4.38 11.36 -22.99
N SER A 27 -4.78 12.06 -24.04
CA SER A 27 -3.89 12.87 -24.88
C SER A 27 -3.51 14.20 -24.22
N GLU A 28 -3.72 14.32 -22.91
CA GLU A 28 -3.36 15.51 -22.15
C GLU A 28 -1.85 15.51 -21.86
N GLN A 29 -1.24 16.67 -22.04
CA GLN A 29 0.15 16.89 -21.65
C GLN A 29 0.29 16.67 -20.15
N PRO A 30 1.37 16.03 -19.65
CA PRO A 30 1.60 15.85 -18.22
C PRO A 30 1.43 17.18 -17.48
N ARG A 31 0.69 17.18 -16.38
CA ARG A 31 0.56 18.34 -15.50
C ARG A 31 1.93 18.88 -15.10
N ALA A 32 2.04 20.20 -14.97
CA ALA A 32 3.22 20.77 -14.33
C ALA A 32 3.36 20.18 -12.91
N LEU A 33 4.56 19.85 -12.47
CA LEU A 33 4.83 19.23 -11.14
C LEU A 33 4.25 20.04 -9.95
N SER A 34 3.86 21.28 -10.14
CA SER A 34 3.19 22.16 -9.16
C SER A 34 1.67 22.00 -9.11
N ALA A 35 1.07 21.16 -9.95
CA ALA A 35 -0.38 21.07 -10.11
C ALA A 35 -1.01 19.87 -9.39
N TYR A 36 -0.19 18.99 -8.76
CA TYR A 36 -0.68 17.85 -7.98
C TYR A 36 -1.24 18.32 -6.63
N GLY A 37 -2.37 17.76 -6.23
CA GLY A 37 -3.04 18.12 -4.98
C GLY A 37 -2.43 17.47 -3.74
N THR A 38 -1.92 16.25 -3.91
CA THR A 38 -1.46 15.38 -2.80
C THR A 38 0.02 15.02 -2.87
N LEU A 39 0.71 15.42 -3.94
CA LEU A 39 2.11 15.10 -4.18
C LEU A 39 2.94 16.35 -4.42
N THR A 40 4.15 16.36 -3.89
CA THR A 40 5.18 17.32 -4.26
C THR A 40 6.43 16.62 -4.77
N PHE A 41 7.22 17.29 -5.60
CA PHE A 41 8.32 16.67 -6.32
C PHE A 41 9.60 17.48 -6.17
N THR A 42 10.70 16.75 -5.97
CA THR A 42 12.05 17.32 -6.07
C THR A 42 12.94 16.38 -6.88
N ASN A 43 13.99 16.92 -7.49
CA ASN A 43 15.00 16.16 -8.20
C ASN A 43 16.35 16.37 -7.50
N PRO A 44 16.64 15.61 -6.44
CA PRO A 44 17.85 15.82 -5.62
C PRO A 44 19.15 15.52 -6.38
N SER A 45 19.08 14.76 -7.46
CA SER A 45 20.20 14.45 -8.37
C SER A 45 19.69 14.07 -9.75
N PRO A 46 20.52 14.09 -10.80
CA PRO A 46 20.12 13.62 -12.12
C PRO A 46 19.57 12.18 -12.06
N ASN A 47 18.51 11.92 -12.80
CA ASN A 47 17.82 10.62 -12.85
C ASN A 47 17.19 10.14 -11.53
N ILE A 48 17.02 11.02 -10.56
CA ILE A 48 16.33 10.73 -9.30
C ILE A 48 15.19 11.72 -9.12
N THR A 49 13.99 11.21 -8.89
CA THR A 49 12.83 12.01 -8.46
C THR A 49 12.42 11.57 -7.05
N ARG A 50 12.23 12.55 -6.16
CA ARG A 50 11.60 12.33 -4.86
C ARG A 50 10.16 12.79 -4.96
N VAL A 51 9.25 11.93 -4.54
CA VAL A 51 7.81 12.15 -4.48
C VAL A 51 7.42 12.20 -3.01
N THR A 52 7.04 13.38 -2.54
CA THR A 52 6.63 13.58 -1.14
C THR A 52 5.11 13.64 -1.06
N ILE A 53 4.54 12.73 -0.28
CA ILE A 53 3.11 12.59 -0.07
C ILE A 53 2.63 13.59 0.98
N ASN A 54 1.50 14.26 0.69
CA ASN A 54 0.85 15.22 1.58
C ASN A 54 -0.66 15.22 1.33
N ASN A 55 -1.40 14.34 1.98
CA ASN A 55 -2.84 14.17 1.78
C ASN A 55 -3.61 14.11 3.11
N GLY A 56 -3.78 15.27 3.73
CA GLY A 56 -4.55 15.41 4.96
C GLY A 56 -3.90 14.81 6.21
N PRO A 57 -4.68 14.62 7.28
CA PRO A 57 -4.11 14.34 8.61
C PRO A 57 -3.35 13.02 8.69
N VAL A 58 -3.80 11.99 7.96
CA VAL A 58 -3.23 10.63 8.00
C VAL A 58 -2.67 10.17 6.65
N ASN A 59 -2.64 11.02 5.64
CA ASN A 59 -2.31 10.62 4.26
C ASN A 59 -3.17 9.42 3.78
N TYR A 60 -4.48 9.45 4.04
CA TYR A 60 -5.36 8.36 3.63
C TYR A 60 -5.47 8.28 2.10
N VAL A 61 -5.61 7.06 1.59
CA VAL A 61 -5.72 6.78 0.16
C VAL A 61 -7.15 7.06 -0.31
N ASN A 62 -7.36 8.25 -0.89
CA ASN A 62 -8.61 8.65 -1.54
C ASN A 62 -8.44 8.79 -3.05
N GLN A 63 -9.54 9.10 -3.75
CA GLN A 63 -9.50 9.20 -5.22
C GLN A 63 -8.49 10.25 -5.70
N LEU A 64 -8.39 11.41 -5.03
CA LEU A 64 -7.45 12.47 -5.42
C LEU A 64 -6.00 11.99 -5.35
N MET A 65 -5.62 11.28 -4.28
CA MET A 65 -4.27 10.75 -4.13
C MET A 65 -3.98 9.67 -5.19
N VAL A 66 -4.95 8.79 -5.46
CA VAL A 66 -4.77 7.73 -6.46
C VAL A 66 -4.67 8.32 -7.87
N ASP A 67 -5.48 9.32 -8.19
CA ASP A 67 -5.41 10.03 -9.47
C ASP A 67 -4.04 10.70 -9.66
N ASP A 68 -3.54 11.42 -8.64
CA ASP A 68 -2.23 12.04 -8.66
C ASP A 68 -1.10 10.99 -8.84
N LEU A 69 -1.18 9.88 -8.11
CA LEU A 69 -0.20 8.77 -8.22
C LEU A 69 -0.22 8.14 -9.61
N LEU A 70 -1.40 7.87 -10.17
CA LEU A 70 -1.55 7.33 -11.53
C LEU A 70 -1.05 8.29 -12.59
N GLU A 71 -1.36 9.58 -12.47
CA GLU A 71 -0.88 10.60 -13.40
C GLU A 71 0.64 10.71 -13.38
N PHE A 72 1.27 10.60 -12.20
CA PHE A 72 2.72 10.60 -12.07
C PHE A 72 3.37 9.33 -12.66
N ILE A 73 2.85 8.15 -12.31
CA ILE A 73 3.53 6.89 -12.62
C ILE A 73 3.31 6.41 -14.06
N THR A 74 2.13 6.67 -14.65
CA THR A 74 1.75 6.16 -15.98
C THR A 74 2.75 6.54 -17.08
N PRO A 75 3.26 7.79 -17.17
CA PRO A 75 4.27 8.16 -18.16
C PRO A 75 5.58 7.39 -18.06
N LEU A 76 5.93 6.85 -16.86
CA LEU A 76 7.18 6.12 -16.65
C LEU A 76 7.22 4.77 -17.39
N GLN A 77 6.08 4.28 -17.89
CA GLN A 77 6.03 3.11 -18.77
C GLN A 77 6.75 3.35 -20.10
N ASN A 78 6.80 4.61 -20.57
CA ASN A 78 7.45 5.00 -21.80
C ASN A 78 8.78 5.72 -21.49
N VAL A 79 9.87 4.98 -21.60
CA VAL A 79 11.20 5.49 -21.24
C VAL A 79 11.64 6.59 -22.20
N THR A 80 11.97 7.75 -21.63
CA THR A 80 12.58 8.90 -22.31
C THR A 80 13.89 9.29 -21.62
N GLU A 81 14.61 10.28 -22.14
CA GLU A 81 15.81 10.81 -21.48
C GLU A 81 15.50 11.43 -20.10
N SER A 82 14.29 11.98 -19.94
CA SER A 82 13.85 12.60 -18.70
C SER A 82 13.27 11.61 -17.68
N THR A 83 13.04 10.36 -18.06
CA THR A 83 12.51 9.33 -17.15
C THR A 83 13.51 9.07 -16.02
N PRO A 84 13.13 9.20 -14.73
CA PRO A 84 14.03 8.91 -13.62
C PRO A 84 14.43 7.43 -13.61
N LYS A 85 15.66 7.15 -13.19
CA LYS A 85 16.10 5.78 -12.91
C LYS A 85 15.68 5.30 -11.54
N VAL A 86 15.53 6.24 -10.61
CA VAL A 86 15.10 5.98 -9.23
C VAL A 86 14.02 6.98 -8.84
N VAL A 87 12.96 6.49 -8.23
CA VAL A 87 11.94 7.29 -7.57
C VAL A 87 11.94 6.92 -6.09
N ILE A 88 12.07 7.95 -5.24
CA ILE A 88 11.96 7.81 -3.78
C ILE A 88 10.61 8.36 -3.38
N PHE A 89 9.81 7.57 -2.70
CA PHE A 89 8.56 8.02 -2.08
C PHE A 89 8.78 8.26 -0.59
N ASP A 90 8.45 9.45 -0.13
CA ASP A 90 8.45 9.83 1.29
C ASP A 90 7.16 10.56 1.68
N SER A 91 7.08 11.04 2.90
CA SER A 91 5.93 11.78 3.42
C SER A 91 6.35 13.08 4.08
N SER A 92 5.56 14.13 3.91
CA SER A 92 5.71 15.38 4.67
C SER A 92 5.02 15.33 6.04
N ASN A 93 4.18 14.31 6.29
CA ASN A 93 3.51 14.12 7.58
C ASN A 93 4.46 13.39 8.55
N PRO A 94 4.76 13.97 9.72
CA PRO A 94 5.74 13.39 10.64
C PRO A 94 5.25 12.10 11.33
N ASN A 95 3.94 11.82 11.30
CA ASN A 95 3.35 10.69 11.99
C ASN A 95 2.88 9.59 11.03
N PHE A 96 2.50 9.96 9.81
CA PHE A 96 1.93 9.05 8.83
C PHE A 96 2.70 9.08 7.52
N TYR A 97 3.19 7.92 7.10
CA TYR A 97 3.72 7.77 5.75
C TYR A 97 2.58 7.75 4.74
N ILE A 98 1.78 6.70 4.75
CA ILE A 98 0.50 6.58 4.04
C ILE A 98 -0.43 5.82 4.98
N GLY A 99 -1.59 6.40 5.26
CA GLY A 99 -2.64 5.78 6.04
C GLY A 99 -3.42 4.71 5.26
N GLN A 100 -4.56 4.37 5.80
CA GLN A 100 -5.50 3.42 5.19
C GLN A 100 -6.20 4.03 3.97
N ILE A 101 -6.95 3.21 3.24
CA ILE A 101 -7.95 3.71 2.29
C ILE A 101 -8.95 4.60 3.04
N ASP A 102 -9.46 5.64 2.39
CA ASP A 102 -10.50 6.49 3.00
C ASP A 102 -11.68 5.62 3.44
N MET A 103 -11.86 5.48 4.75
CA MET A 103 -12.84 4.58 5.35
C MET A 103 -14.27 4.94 4.96
N THR A 104 -14.54 6.21 4.63
CA THR A 104 -15.85 6.63 4.12
C THR A 104 -16.16 6.02 2.75
N SER A 105 -15.15 5.59 2.02
CA SER A 105 -15.33 4.88 0.74
C SER A 105 -15.86 3.45 0.93
N LEU A 106 -15.72 2.89 2.13
CA LEU A 106 -16.18 1.54 2.47
C LEU A 106 -17.59 1.53 3.09
N GLU A 107 -18.16 2.69 3.44
CA GLU A 107 -19.54 2.76 3.96
C GLU A 107 -20.57 2.38 2.88
N ALA A 108 -21.58 1.60 3.26
CA ALA A 108 -22.71 1.30 2.39
C ALA A 108 -23.56 2.56 2.10
N PRO A 109 -24.16 2.70 0.91
CA PRO A 109 -24.09 1.78 -0.22
C PRO A 109 -22.75 1.91 -1.00
N ILE A 110 -22.20 0.78 -1.45
CA ILE A 110 -21.01 0.76 -2.27
C ILE A 110 -21.35 1.18 -3.69
N THR A 111 -21.05 2.41 -4.02
CA THR A 111 -21.36 3.02 -5.33
C THR A 111 -20.31 2.63 -6.39
N ALA A 112 -20.64 2.88 -7.67
CA ALA A 112 -19.67 2.71 -8.76
C ALA A 112 -18.40 3.57 -8.57
N GLN A 113 -18.54 4.77 -8.01
CA GLN A 113 -17.41 5.66 -7.70
C GLN A 113 -16.49 5.07 -6.61
N LYS A 114 -17.05 4.48 -5.57
CA LYS A 114 -16.28 3.81 -4.50
C LYS A 114 -15.52 2.60 -5.05
N LYS A 115 -16.14 1.81 -5.94
CA LYS A 115 -15.46 0.71 -6.64
C LYS A 115 -14.35 1.19 -7.58
N GLN A 116 -14.53 2.38 -8.19
CA GLN A 116 -13.50 2.96 -9.05
C GLN A 116 -12.23 3.29 -8.27
N LEU A 117 -12.34 3.85 -7.05
CA LEU A 117 -11.19 4.08 -6.18
C LEU A 117 -10.34 2.81 -5.98
N GLY A 118 -10.99 1.69 -5.66
CA GLY A 118 -10.28 0.42 -5.50
C GLY A 118 -9.63 -0.08 -6.80
N ALA A 119 -10.32 0.05 -7.94
CA ALA A 119 -9.79 -0.33 -9.24
C ALA A 119 -8.56 0.52 -9.64
N ASP A 120 -8.62 1.83 -9.42
CA ASP A 120 -7.53 2.76 -9.71
C ASP A 120 -6.34 2.54 -8.76
N TYR A 121 -6.60 2.26 -7.49
CA TYR A 121 -5.59 1.87 -6.53
C TYR A 121 -4.82 0.62 -6.98
N VAL A 122 -5.54 -0.42 -7.40
CA VAL A 122 -4.93 -1.64 -7.94
C VAL A 122 -4.14 -1.36 -9.22
N ALA A 123 -4.66 -0.52 -10.11
CA ALA A 123 -3.93 -0.12 -11.32
C ALA A 123 -2.60 0.57 -10.98
N PHE A 124 -2.58 1.46 -9.98
CA PHE A 124 -1.37 2.11 -9.51
C PHE A 124 -0.34 1.09 -8.96
N THR A 125 -0.78 0.19 -8.07
CA THR A 125 0.14 -0.79 -7.47
C THR A 125 0.68 -1.78 -8.49
N GLN A 126 -0.10 -2.15 -9.51
CA GLN A 126 0.38 -2.95 -10.64
C GLN A 126 1.46 -2.22 -11.47
N LEU A 127 1.35 -0.90 -11.62
CA LEU A 127 2.38 -0.12 -12.32
C LEU A 127 3.71 -0.10 -11.57
N LEU A 128 3.71 -0.06 -10.23
CA LEU A 128 4.93 -0.18 -9.43
C LEU A 128 5.73 -1.44 -9.75
N GLN A 129 5.03 -2.54 -10.03
CA GLN A 129 5.63 -3.84 -10.33
C GLN A 129 6.02 -3.99 -11.79
N ASN A 130 5.19 -3.48 -12.71
CA ASN A 130 5.34 -3.68 -14.15
C ASN A 130 6.36 -2.72 -14.79
N ILE A 131 6.60 -1.55 -14.18
CA ILE A 131 7.61 -0.60 -14.66
C ILE A 131 8.98 -1.07 -14.17
N THR A 132 9.73 -1.73 -15.04
CA THR A 132 11.07 -2.27 -14.74
C THR A 132 12.20 -1.27 -14.99
N SER A 133 11.94 -0.22 -15.78
CA SER A 133 12.91 0.82 -16.14
C SER A 133 13.23 1.84 -15.05
N THR A 134 12.45 1.84 -13.96
CA THR A 134 12.56 2.72 -12.80
C THR A 134 12.53 1.89 -11.51
N ILE A 135 13.43 2.20 -10.59
CA ILE A 135 13.48 1.58 -9.25
C ILE A 135 12.69 2.44 -8.28
N PHE A 136 11.73 1.84 -7.58
CA PHE A 136 10.88 2.50 -6.59
C PHE A 136 11.34 2.19 -5.18
N ILE A 137 11.64 3.22 -4.40
CA ILE A 137 12.12 3.11 -3.01
C ILE A 137 11.12 3.78 -2.08
N ALA A 138 10.65 3.07 -1.06
CA ALA A 138 9.94 3.66 0.05
C ALA A 138 10.94 4.13 1.13
N GLU A 139 10.89 5.40 1.49
CA GLU A 139 11.57 6.01 2.63
C GLU A 139 10.53 6.33 3.69
N VAL A 140 10.39 5.45 4.67
CA VAL A 140 9.26 5.44 5.61
C VAL A 140 9.71 5.91 6.99
N ASP A 141 9.19 7.04 7.45
CA ASP A 141 9.44 7.53 8.82
C ASP A 141 8.12 7.95 9.51
N GLY A 142 7.14 7.09 9.42
CA GLY A 142 5.81 7.24 9.99
C GLY A 142 5.00 5.96 9.80
N LEU A 143 3.73 5.99 10.21
CA LEU A 143 2.84 4.86 10.09
C LEU A 143 2.48 4.59 8.62
N ALA A 144 2.65 3.34 8.18
CA ALA A 144 2.11 2.81 6.93
C ALA A 144 1.01 1.80 7.28
N ILE A 145 -0.25 2.17 7.03
CA ILE A 145 -1.42 1.47 7.57
C ILE A 145 -2.28 0.93 6.43
N GLY A 146 -2.73 -0.32 6.51
CA GLY A 146 -3.63 -0.89 5.51
C GLY A 146 -3.14 -0.70 4.09
N ALA A 147 -3.87 0.06 3.26
CA ALA A 147 -3.47 0.39 1.90
C ALA A 147 -2.05 0.98 1.79
N GLY A 148 -1.60 1.78 2.77
CA GLY A 148 -0.23 2.30 2.82
C GLY A 148 0.81 1.19 3.00
N ASN A 149 0.55 0.21 3.87
CA ASN A 149 1.40 -0.96 4.05
C ASN A 149 1.44 -1.83 2.78
N GLU A 150 0.31 -1.98 2.10
CA GLU A 150 0.21 -2.71 0.84
C GLU A 150 1.01 -2.04 -0.30
N ILE A 151 0.97 -0.70 -0.38
CA ILE A 151 1.75 0.08 -1.35
C ILE A 151 3.25 -0.16 -1.14
N ILE A 152 3.75 0.00 0.09
CA ILE A 152 5.19 -0.19 0.34
C ILE A 152 5.64 -1.63 0.13
N ALA A 153 4.80 -2.63 0.40
CA ALA A 153 5.10 -4.03 0.14
C ALA A 153 5.33 -4.32 -1.36
N GLN A 154 4.76 -3.49 -2.24
CA GLN A 154 4.86 -3.64 -3.70
C GLN A 154 5.96 -2.77 -4.34
N MET A 155 6.65 -1.93 -3.57
CA MET A 155 7.83 -1.21 -4.02
C MET A 155 9.07 -2.11 -4.03
N ASP A 156 10.11 -1.72 -4.78
CA ASP A 156 11.32 -2.53 -4.91
C ASP A 156 12.13 -2.61 -3.61
N MET A 157 12.22 -1.50 -2.88
CA MET A 157 12.96 -1.42 -1.62
C MET A 157 12.22 -0.56 -0.59
N ARG A 158 12.43 -0.88 0.68
CA ARG A 158 11.82 -0.21 1.86
C ARG A 158 12.89 0.06 2.90
N PHE A 159 13.15 1.34 3.17
CA PHE A 159 14.05 1.81 4.22
C PHE A 159 13.23 2.59 5.23
N VAL A 160 13.49 2.39 6.51
CA VAL A 160 12.60 2.88 7.56
C VAL A 160 13.34 3.59 8.68
N GLY A 161 12.73 4.63 9.22
CA GLY A 161 13.24 5.45 10.32
C GLY A 161 12.59 5.14 11.67
N PRO A 162 12.90 5.94 12.70
CA PRO A 162 12.44 5.69 14.07
C PRO A 162 10.92 5.81 14.25
N GLY A 163 10.24 6.60 13.40
CA GLY A 163 8.78 6.73 13.41
C GLY A 163 8.04 5.62 12.68
N ALA A 164 8.76 4.77 11.95
CA ALA A 164 8.15 3.77 11.09
C ALA A 164 7.47 2.64 11.86
N ARG A 165 6.19 2.42 11.55
CA ARG A 165 5.44 1.23 11.93
C ARG A 165 4.50 0.84 10.80
N THR A 166 4.30 -0.46 10.61
CA THR A 166 3.31 -0.96 9.66
C THR A 166 2.19 -1.69 10.39
N VAL A 167 0.98 -1.55 9.89
CA VAL A 167 -0.20 -2.22 10.42
C VAL A 167 -1.08 -2.67 9.26
N SER A 168 -1.46 -3.95 9.24
CA SER A 168 -2.61 -4.44 8.48
C SER A 168 -3.71 -4.75 9.47
N PHE A 169 -4.83 -4.07 9.37
CA PHE A 169 -5.91 -4.15 10.37
C PHE A 169 -7.25 -4.55 9.74
N GLU A 170 -7.24 -4.88 8.48
CA GLU A 170 -8.39 -5.23 7.66
C GLU A 170 -9.19 -6.37 8.31
N GLU A 171 -8.51 -7.38 8.84
CA GLU A 171 -9.15 -8.53 9.49
C GLU A 171 -9.90 -8.14 10.77
N ALA A 172 -9.43 -7.11 11.48
CA ALA A 172 -10.15 -6.58 12.63
C ALA A 172 -11.41 -5.81 12.24
N LEU A 173 -11.54 -5.36 11.00
CA LEU A 173 -12.78 -4.80 10.46
C LEU A 173 -13.74 -5.87 9.94
N GLY A 174 -13.29 -7.10 9.76
CA GLY A 174 -14.01 -8.15 9.03
C GLY A 174 -13.74 -8.15 7.54
N LEU A 175 -12.66 -7.48 7.12
CA LEU A 175 -12.15 -7.42 5.75
C LEU A 175 -10.92 -8.32 5.57
N VAL A 176 -10.32 -8.27 4.41
CA VAL A 176 -8.98 -8.80 4.11
C VAL A 176 -8.12 -7.70 3.48
N ALA A 177 -6.81 -7.83 3.57
CA ALA A 177 -5.86 -6.91 2.93
C ALA A 177 -5.91 -7.07 1.39
N GLY A 178 -6.90 -6.41 0.75
CA GLY A 178 -7.31 -6.64 -0.63
C GLY A 178 -6.45 -5.98 -1.70
N GLY A 179 -5.59 -5.04 -1.34
CA GLY A 179 -4.69 -4.34 -2.26
C GLY A 179 -3.35 -5.04 -2.49
N GLY A 180 -3.28 -6.35 -2.24
CA GLY A 180 -2.07 -7.17 -2.41
C GLY A 180 -1.36 -7.49 -1.08
N GLY A 181 -1.90 -7.06 0.07
CA GLY A 181 -1.26 -7.28 1.36
C GLY A 181 -1.04 -8.74 1.68
N GLN A 182 -2.03 -9.60 1.46
CA GLN A 182 -1.91 -11.03 1.74
C GLN A 182 -0.85 -11.69 0.86
N THR A 183 -0.85 -11.41 -0.43
CA THR A 183 0.04 -12.03 -1.41
C THR A 183 1.47 -11.54 -1.27
N PHE A 184 1.69 -10.21 -1.18
CA PHE A 184 3.03 -9.65 -1.12
C PHE A 184 3.70 -9.84 0.24
N LEU A 185 2.99 -9.63 1.35
CA LEU A 185 3.55 -9.91 2.67
C LEU A 185 3.87 -11.39 2.83
N GLY A 186 3.00 -12.28 2.34
CA GLY A 186 3.25 -13.72 2.31
C GLY A 186 4.51 -14.10 1.53
N ALA A 187 4.79 -13.41 0.43
CA ALA A 187 6.00 -13.63 -0.37
C ALA A 187 7.26 -13.06 0.30
N ILE A 188 7.16 -11.91 0.98
CA ILE A 188 8.30 -11.22 1.59
C ILE A 188 8.73 -11.90 2.90
N ILE A 189 7.79 -12.10 3.86
CA ILE A 189 8.10 -12.58 5.21
C ILE A 189 7.73 -14.04 5.45
N GLY A 190 7.20 -14.70 4.43
CA GLY A 190 6.75 -16.08 4.49
C GLY A 190 5.38 -16.24 5.16
N LYS A 191 4.65 -17.30 4.75
CA LYS A 191 3.25 -17.54 5.12
C LYS A 191 2.97 -17.46 6.63
N ALA A 192 3.82 -18.08 7.46
CA ALA A 192 3.55 -18.15 8.91
C ALA A 192 3.59 -16.76 9.57
N LYS A 193 4.59 -15.93 9.21
CA LYS A 193 4.72 -14.58 9.74
C LYS A 193 3.69 -13.63 9.15
N ALA A 194 3.35 -13.78 7.88
CA ALA A 194 2.26 -13.02 7.28
C ALA A 194 0.92 -13.32 7.96
N MET A 195 0.60 -14.59 8.25
CA MET A 195 -0.61 -14.96 8.98
C MET A 195 -0.64 -14.39 10.41
N GLU A 196 0.49 -14.45 11.14
CA GLU A 196 0.60 -13.86 12.48
C GLU A 196 0.32 -12.34 12.42
N TYR A 197 0.94 -11.66 11.47
CA TYR A 197 0.83 -10.23 11.29
C TYR A 197 -0.59 -9.80 10.90
N LEU A 198 -1.14 -10.35 9.82
CA LEU A 198 -2.46 -10.01 9.30
C LEU A 198 -3.57 -10.34 10.31
N LEU A 199 -3.61 -11.59 10.80
CA LEU A 199 -4.69 -12.05 11.69
C LEU A 199 -4.66 -11.42 13.08
N SER A 200 -3.52 -10.91 13.54
CA SER A 200 -3.42 -10.23 14.83
C SER A 200 -3.71 -8.73 14.75
N ALA A 201 -3.65 -8.14 13.57
CA ALA A 201 -3.72 -6.70 13.36
C ALA A 201 -2.72 -5.88 14.19
N LYS A 202 -1.63 -6.52 14.66
CA LYS A 202 -0.57 -5.87 15.44
C LYS A 202 0.37 -5.07 14.54
N SER A 203 0.98 -4.05 15.10
CA SER A 203 2.00 -3.28 14.40
C SER A 203 3.36 -3.99 14.40
N PHE A 204 4.13 -3.82 13.33
CA PHE A 204 5.56 -4.07 13.30
C PHE A 204 6.31 -2.75 13.27
N ASP A 205 7.28 -2.59 14.18
CA ASP A 205 8.22 -1.49 14.17
C ASP A 205 9.39 -1.72 13.20
N GLY A 206 10.25 -0.70 13.04
CA GLY A 206 11.40 -0.76 12.15
C GLY A 206 12.33 -1.95 12.42
N PRO A 207 12.83 -2.15 13.66
CA PRO A 207 13.69 -3.27 14.01
C PRO A 207 13.07 -4.64 13.76
N THR A 208 11.80 -4.81 14.12
CA THR A 208 11.07 -6.07 13.88
C THR A 208 10.91 -6.34 12.40
N GLY A 209 10.50 -5.35 11.62
CA GLY A 209 10.34 -5.50 10.17
C GLY A 209 11.66 -5.78 9.45
N GLU A 210 12.78 -5.18 9.86
CA GLU A 210 14.11 -5.52 9.33
C GLU A 210 14.47 -6.97 9.66
N ALA A 211 14.29 -7.40 10.90
CA ALA A 211 14.61 -8.77 11.32
C ALA A 211 13.79 -9.83 10.56
N LEU A 212 12.57 -9.50 10.13
CA LEU A 212 11.70 -10.35 9.33
C LEU A 212 11.95 -10.27 7.81
N GLY A 213 12.77 -9.33 7.36
CA GLY A 213 12.99 -9.06 5.94
C GLY A 213 11.86 -8.25 5.26
N LEU A 214 10.93 -7.70 6.04
CA LEU A 214 9.91 -6.78 5.52
C LEU A 214 10.56 -5.47 5.04
N PHE A 215 11.54 -4.97 5.81
CA PHE A 215 12.32 -3.79 5.47
C PHE A 215 13.75 -4.17 5.10
N ASN A 216 14.33 -3.43 4.15
CA ASN A 216 15.73 -3.58 3.77
C ASN A 216 16.66 -3.16 4.90
N LYS A 217 16.30 -2.06 5.61
CA LYS A 217 17.05 -1.57 6.75
C LYS A 217 16.24 -0.59 7.60
N TYR A 218 16.44 -0.66 8.92
CA TYR A 218 16.02 0.32 9.90
C TYR A 218 17.16 1.27 10.24
N TYR A 219 16.87 2.54 10.42
CA TYR A 219 17.76 3.57 10.92
C TYR A 219 17.13 4.19 12.17
N ASP A 220 17.94 4.40 13.21
CA ASP A 220 17.52 4.99 14.48
C ASP A 220 17.45 6.53 14.47
N ASP A 221 17.75 7.13 13.31
CA ASP A 221 17.74 8.57 13.09
C ASP A 221 17.20 8.90 11.69
N SER A 222 16.22 9.82 11.63
CA SER A 222 15.52 10.22 10.40
C SER A 222 16.46 10.85 9.36
N GLN A 223 17.45 11.65 9.81
CA GLN A 223 18.39 12.27 8.89
C GLN A 223 19.31 11.22 8.27
N THR A 224 19.76 10.26 9.07
CA THR A 224 20.59 9.12 8.61
C THR A 224 19.81 8.26 7.61
N LEU A 225 18.51 8.04 7.83
CA LEU A 225 17.64 7.39 6.86
C LEU A 225 17.66 8.12 5.51
N THR A 226 17.33 9.43 5.53
CA THR A 226 17.22 10.24 4.31
C THR A 226 18.54 10.31 3.55
N ASP A 227 19.66 10.54 4.24
CA ASP A 227 20.98 10.61 3.64
C ASP A 227 21.40 9.26 3.04
N SER A 228 21.13 8.16 3.74
CA SER A 228 21.47 6.81 3.27
C SER A 228 20.66 6.40 2.05
N VAL A 229 19.34 6.68 2.04
CA VAL A 229 18.47 6.41 0.90
C VAL A 229 18.89 7.23 -0.32
N LEU A 230 19.19 8.53 -0.12
CA LEU A 230 19.66 9.37 -1.22
C LEU A 230 21.01 8.89 -1.76
N GLN A 231 21.95 8.52 -0.91
CA GLN A 231 23.25 7.99 -1.32
C GLN A 231 23.09 6.68 -2.12
N LEU A 232 22.21 5.78 -1.69
CA LEU A 232 21.90 4.55 -2.42
C LEU A 232 21.29 4.87 -3.79
N ALA A 233 20.29 5.76 -3.83
CA ALA A 233 19.65 6.18 -5.07
C ALA A 233 20.64 6.80 -6.06
N GLN A 234 21.54 7.66 -5.58
CA GLN A 234 22.61 8.26 -6.39
C GLN A 234 23.53 7.18 -6.96
N ARG A 235 23.92 6.19 -6.15
CA ARG A 235 24.73 5.06 -6.62
C ARG A 235 24.03 4.26 -7.72
N ILE A 236 22.76 3.93 -7.54
CA ILE A 236 21.94 3.21 -8.54
C ILE A 236 21.81 4.03 -9.82
N ALA A 237 21.57 5.33 -9.71
CA ALA A 237 21.39 6.22 -10.86
C ALA A 237 22.61 6.34 -11.78
N LEU A 238 23.82 6.02 -11.27
CA LEU A 238 25.05 5.94 -12.08
C LEU A 238 25.06 4.75 -13.05
N PHE A 239 24.32 3.70 -12.75
CA PHE A 239 24.40 2.47 -13.52
C PHE A 239 23.61 2.57 -14.84
N PRO A 240 24.00 1.80 -15.87
CA PRO A 240 23.26 1.73 -17.12
C PRO A 240 21.81 1.28 -16.88
N ARG A 241 20.82 2.02 -17.44
CA ARG A 241 19.40 1.70 -17.30
C ARG A 241 19.06 0.27 -17.72
N VAL A 242 19.68 -0.24 -18.77
CA VAL A 242 19.46 -1.61 -19.24
C VAL A 242 19.77 -2.62 -18.14
N ALA A 243 20.86 -2.45 -17.39
CA ALA A 243 21.20 -3.36 -16.30
C ALA A 243 20.18 -3.29 -15.15
N LEU A 244 19.69 -2.10 -14.79
CA LEU A 244 18.65 -1.92 -13.78
C LEU A 244 17.35 -2.57 -14.22
N ASN A 245 16.91 -2.31 -15.44
CA ASN A 245 15.71 -2.86 -16.03
C ASN A 245 15.74 -4.40 -16.04
N GLU A 246 16.81 -5.01 -16.56
CA GLU A 246 16.91 -6.46 -16.62
C GLU A 246 17.00 -7.09 -15.22
N THR A 247 17.70 -6.46 -14.28
CA THR A 247 17.76 -6.94 -12.89
C THR A 247 16.37 -6.96 -12.25
N LYS A 248 15.63 -5.83 -12.34
CA LYS A 248 14.26 -5.76 -11.81
C LYS A 248 13.34 -6.74 -12.54
N SER A 249 13.44 -6.83 -13.86
CA SER A 249 12.63 -7.75 -14.68
C SER A 249 12.83 -9.21 -14.27
N VAL A 250 14.07 -9.64 -14.03
CA VAL A 250 14.35 -11.01 -13.58
C VAL A 250 13.86 -11.24 -12.15
N LEU A 251 14.08 -10.29 -11.24
CA LEU A 251 13.63 -10.40 -9.85
C LEU A 251 12.10 -10.37 -9.73
N SER A 252 11.39 -9.75 -10.66
CA SER A 252 9.91 -9.74 -10.68
C SER A 252 9.28 -11.13 -10.87
N TYR A 253 10.04 -12.13 -11.35
CA TYR A 253 9.58 -13.53 -11.33
C TYR A 253 9.38 -14.10 -9.92
N LEU A 254 9.92 -13.45 -8.91
CA LEU A 254 9.69 -13.80 -7.50
C LEU A 254 8.43 -13.14 -6.92
N ASN A 255 7.84 -12.19 -7.64
CA ASN A 255 6.59 -11.56 -7.23
C ASN A 255 5.44 -12.59 -7.27
N PRO A 256 4.43 -12.43 -6.42
CA PRO A 256 3.21 -13.22 -6.52
C PRO A 256 2.62 -13.14 -7.93
N PRO A 257 2.08 -14.24 -8.46
CA PRO A 257 1.44 -14.23 -9.77
C PRO A 257 0.20 -13.33 -9.74
N SER A 258 -0.09 -12.67 -10.86
CA SER A 258 -1.20 -11.70 -10.97
C SER A 258 -2.57 -12.26 -10.58
N ASN A 259 -2.79 -13.57 -10.76
CA ASN A 259 -4.05 -14.21 -10.34
C ASN A 259 -4.18 -14.30 -8.80
N ALA A 260 -3.08 -14.39 -8.06
CA ALA A 260 -3.13 -14.34 -6.59
C ALA A 260 -3.50 -12.95 -6.10
N PHE A 261 -2.93 -11.90 -6.72
CA PHE A 261 -3.31 -10.53 -6.43
C PHE A 261 -4.79 -10.25 -6.75
N ASN A 262 -5.29 -10.74 -7.89
CA ASN A 262 -6.71 -10.62 -8.23
C ASN A 262 -7.61 -11.36 -7.22
N LEU A 263 -7.11 -12.44 -6.59
CA LEU A 263 -7.85 -13.14 -5.54
C LEU A 263 -8.00 -12.24 -4.29
N ASP A 264 -6.93 -11.57 -3.85
CA ASP A 264 -6.98 -10.63 -2.71
C ASP A 264 -8.05 -9.56 -2.95
N PHE A 265 -8.00 -8.91 -4.10
CA PHE A 265 -8.91 -7.84 -4.47
C PHE A 265 -10.38 -8.30 -4.59
N ASN A 266 -10.62 -9.43 -5.26
CA ASN A 266 -11.98 -9.96 -5.40
C ASN A 266 -12.56 -10.40 -4.05
N THR A 267 -11.75 -11.04 -3.21
CA THR A 267 -12.18 -11.46 -1.87
C THR A 267 -12.58 -10.26 -1.02
N PHE A 268 -11.81 -9.16 -1.09
CA PHE A 268 -12.16 -7.91 -0.39
C PHE A 268 -13.57 -7.45 -0.79
N TYR A 269 -13.88 -7.34 -2.08
CA TYR A 269 -15.20 -6.92 -2.55
C TYR A 269 -16.34 -7.90 -2.27
N GLU A 270 -16.04 -9.20 -2.13
CA GLU A 270 -17.04 -10.19 -1.74
C GLU A 270 -17.50 -10.01 -0.29
N ILE A 271 -16.60 -9.56 0.60
CA ILE A 271 -16.88 -9.46 2.03
C ILE A 271 -17.20 -8.04 2.52
N GLU A 272 -16.88 -6.98 1.78
CA GLU A 272 -17.12 -5.58 2.18
C GLU A 272 -18.60 -5.21 2.38
N GLN A 273 -19.54 -6.10 2.08
CA GLN A 273 -20.97 -5.87 2.18
C GLN A 273 -21.62 -6.58 3.36
N PHE A 274 -20.85 -7.33 4.15
CA PHE A 274 -21.42 -8.02 5.30
C PHE A 274 -21.79 -7.03 6.43
N PRO A 275 -22.92 -7.26 7.14
CA PRO A 275 -23.37 -6.34 8.19
C PRO A 275 -22.36 -6.12 9.33
N GLU A 276 -21.56 -7.13 9.67
CA GLU A 276 -20.54 -7.04 10.72
C GLU A 276 -19.39 -6.13 10.30
N GLU A 277 -18.96 -6.24 9.06
CA GLU A 277 -17.93 -5.39 8.45
C GLU A 277 -18.41 -3.94 8.43
N GLN A 278 -19.61 -3.66 7.91
CA GLN A 278 -20.18 -2.32 7.86
C GLN A 278 -20.29 -1.66 9.24
N ALA A 279 -20.65 -2.44 10.27
CA ALA A 279 -20.71 -1.94 11.65
C ALA A 279 -19.32 -1.58 12.19
N ASN A 280 -18.30 -2.38 11.86
CA ASN A 280 -16.91 -2.11 12.25
C ASN A 280 -16.31 -0.91 11.52
N VAL A 281 -16.59 -0.75 10.23
CA VAL A 281 -16.18 0.44 9.45
C VAL A 281 -16.75 1.71 10.05
N GLN A 282 -18.05 1.73 10.36
CA GLN A 282 -18.68 2.89 11.02
C GLN A 282 -18.07 3.18 12.38
N LYS A 283 -17.84 2.15 13.18
CA LYS A 283 -17.21 2.31 14.49
C LYS A 283 -15.76 2.80 14.38
N PHE A 284 -15.02 2.37 13.37
CA PHE A 284 -13.66 2.90 13.07
C PHE A 284 -13.73 4.40 12.78
N ILE A 285 -14.64 4.84 11.90
CA ILE A 285 -14.83 6.25 11.55
C ILE A 285 -15.16 7.09 12.79
N GLU A 286 -16.02 6.59 13.68
CA GLU A 286 -16.35 7.25 14.95
C GLU A 286 -15.13 7.35 15.87
N LEU A 287 -14.38 6.25 16.08
CA LEU A 287 -13.21 6.20 16.95
C LEU A 287 -12.05 7.06 16.43
N SER A 288 -11.88 7.14 15.12
CA SER A 288 -10.86 7.96 14.47
C SER A 288 -11.25 9.44 14.36
N ASP A 289 -12.45 9.82 14.82
CA ASP A 289 -13.02 11.15 14.62
C ASP A 289 -12.95 11.56 13.14
N ASN A 290 -13.43 10.65 12.29
CA ASN A 290 -13.36 10.77 10.83
C ASN A 290 -11.93 10.96 10.30
N GLN A 291 -11.00 10.13 10.78
CA GLN A 291 -9.62 10.06 10.26
C GLN A 291 -8.83 11.36 10.48
N THR A 292 -8.86 11.88 11.72
CA THR A 292 -8.21 13.16 12.09
C THR A 292 -6.84 13.02 12.74
N ALA A 293 -6.17 11.86 12.61
CA ALA A 293 -4.89 11.57 13.24
C ALA A 293 -4.93 11.64 14.78
N ASN A 294 -6.02 11.20 15.37
CA ASN A 294 -6.19 11.16 16.82
C ASN A 294 -5.40 10.01 17.47
N ASN A 295 -5.49 9.87 18.80
CA ASN A 295 -4.77 8.82 19.54
C ASN A 295 -5.17 7.40 19.12
N PHE A 296 -6.38 7.19 18.63
CA PHE A 296 -6.79 5.90 18.10
C PHE A 296 -5.99 5.54 16.85
N GLU A 297 -5.84 6.45 15.89
CA GLU A 297 -5.09 6.20 14.67
C GLU A 297 -3.57 6.15 14.91
N LEU A 298 -3.05 7.03 15.77
CA LEU A 298 -1.63 7.00 16.16
C LEU A 298 -1.24 5.69 16.86
N GLY A 299 -2.18 5.06 17.54
CA GLY A 299 -2.00 3.79 18.25
C GLY A 299 -2.44 2.55 17.49
N LEU A 300 -2.79 2.65 16.19
CA LEU A 300 -3.26 1.50 15.40
C LEU A 300 -2.27 0.32 15.48
N GLY A 301 -2.85 -0.86 15.64
CA GLY A 301 -2.15 -2.08 16.04
C GLY A 301 -2.56 -2.52 17.43
N GLU A 302 -2.64 -1.59 18.39
CA GLU A 302 -3.19 -1.85 19.73
C GLU A 302 -4.59 -1.24 19.91
N SER A 303 -4.78 0.01 19.47
CA SER A 303 -6.05 0.72 19.62
C SER A 303 -7.20 0.12 18.78
N ILE A 304 -6.90 -0.63 17.73
CA ILE A 304 -7.92 -1.32 16.93
C ILE A 304 -8.82 -2.22 17.79
N MET A 305 -8.34 -2.69 18.93
CA MET A 305 -9.09 -3.48 19.89
C MET A 305 -10.27 -2.70 20.54
N ALA A 306 -10.30 -1.37 20.36
CA ALA A 306 -11.46 -0.54 20.74
C ALA A 306 -12.74 -0.92 19.97
N LEU A 307 -12.61 -1.45 18.76
CA LEU A 307 -13.75 -1.99 18.00
C LEU A 307 -14.52 -3.05 18.82
N TYR A 308 -13.80 -3.76 19.68
CA TYR A 308 -14.33 -4.83 20.53
C TYR A 308 -14.44 -4.45 22.00
N GLY A 309 -14.25 -3.16 22.34
CA GLY A 309 -14.33 -2.66 23.72
C GLY A 309 -13.15 -3.05 24.62
N LEU A 310 -12.01 -3.42 24.04
CA LEU A 310 -10.84 -3.93 24.75
C LEU A 310 -9.66 -2.96 24.80
N TRP A 311 -9.84 -1.69 24.46
CA TRP A 311 -8.79 -0.67 24.52
C TRP A 311 -9.06 0.36 25.64
N ASN A 312 -8.03 0.71 26.39
CA ASN A 312 -8.12 1.62 27.54
C ASN A 312 -7.67 3.06 27.25
N GLY A 313 -7.39 3.40 26.00
CA GLY A 313 -6.98 4.75 25.58
C GLY A 313 -5.48 5.05 25.69
N SER A 314 -4.63 4.11 26.10
CA SER A 314 -3.18 4.29 26.10
C SER A 314 -2.58 3.95 24.73
N VAL A 315 -1.73 4.83 24.19
CA VAL A 315 -1.08 4.65 22.88
C VAL A 315 0.17 3.75 22.99
N PHE A 316 0.68 3.58 24.22
CA PHE A 316 1.85 2.72 24.49
C PHE A 316 1.59 1.93 25.79
N GLY A 317 1.48 0.62 25.64
CA GLY A 317 1.50 -0.32 26.76
C GLY A 317 2.91 -0.81 27.03
#